data_ef9098cdf3f880c50d38fbd1c8e0fd10
#
_entry.id   ef9098cdf3f880c50d38fbd1c8e0fd10
#
_cell.length_a   1.000
_cell.length_b   1.000
_cell.length_c   1.000
_cell.angle_alpha   90.00
_cell.angle_beta   90.00
_cell.angle_gamma   90.00
#
_symmetry.space_group_name_H-M   'P 1'
#
loop_
_entity.id
_entity.type
_entity.pdbx_description
1 polymer ?
#
loop_
_entity_poly.entity_id
_entity_poly.type
_entity_poly.pdbx_seq_one_letter_code
_entity_poly.pdbx_strand_id
1 'polypeptide(L)'
;MGTLAGKVALVTGGSSGIGLASAEELIREGAFVYITGRKKAELDAAANRLGERCVSIQADISKKEDIDRIYKKIAGDGKALDVLFANAGGGSFAPLGSITEEQYDATFATNVKGTLFTVQKSLPHLNDGSSIILNASIASVKGIPGLSVYSAAKAALRSFARVWMMDLRERRIRVNVISPGPTDTPGFRAAAGSTLEDLQRFVETQASGVPAGRIGEAWEIARAVVFLAGKGSAFINGIELFVDGGVTQN
;
A
#
# COMPACT_ATOMS: atom_id res chain seq x y z
N MET A 1 -7.51 25.14 -3.20
CA MET A 1 -8.17 23.84 -3.20
C MET A 1 -7.08 22.77 -3.35
N GLY A 2 -7.17 21.68 -2.59
CA GLY A 2 -6.21 20.58 -2.72
C GLY A 2 -6.27 19.92 -4.11
N THR A 3 -5.20 19.24 -4.48
CA THR A 3 -5.02 18.63 -5.82
C THR A 3 -5.98 17.49 -6.12
N LEU A 4 -6.62 16.92 -5.08
CA LEU A 4 -7.58 15.81 -5.15
C LEU A 4 -9.00 16.21 -4.69
N ALA A 5 -9.34 17.51 -4.74
CA ALA A 5 -10.66 17.99 -4.35
C ALA A 5 -11.78 17.29 -5.16
N GLY A 6 -12.76 16.74 -4.43
CA GLY A 6 -13.89 15.99 -5.02
C GLY A 6 -13.57 14.58 -5.52
N LYS A 7 -12.33 14.10 -5.34
CA LYS A 7 -11.91 12.74 -5.68
C LYS A 7 -12.29 11.75 -4.59
N VAL A 8 -12.52 10.50 -4.96
CA VAL A 8 -12.82 9.39 -4.06
C VAL A 8 -11.68 8.37 -4.13
N ALA A 9 -11.14 8.01 -2.98
CA ALA A 9 -10.05 7.05 -2.87
C ALA A 9 -10.42 5.84 -2.02
N LEU A 10 -9.86 4.69 -2.36
CA LEU A 10 -9.85 3.48 -1.51
C LEU A 10 -8.40 3.18 -1.11
N VAL A 11 -8.15 3.03 0.19
CA VAL A 11 -6.85 2.63 0.75
C VAL A 11 -7.03 1.32 1.51
N THR A 12 -6.44 0.24 1.00
CA THR A 12 -6.43 -1.02 1.76
C THR A 12 -5.32 -1.01 2.81
N GLY A 13 -5.59 -1.57 4.01
CA GLY A 13 -4.66 -1.49 5.13
C GLY A 13 -4.48 -0.05 5.64
N GLY A 14 -5.56 0.73 5.64
CA GLY A 14 -5.56 2.15 6.00
C GLY A 14 -5.66 2.43 7.50
N SER A 15 -5.58 1.43 8.37
CA SER A 15 -5.69 1.61 9.82
C SER A 15 -4.37 1.96 10.50
N SER A 16 -3.23 1.83 9.83
CA SER A 16 -1.90 2.10 10.41
C SER A 16 -0.83 2.36 9.35
N GLY A 17 0.34 2.81 9.79
CA GLY A 17 1.55 2.94 8.98
C GLY A 17 1.34 3.75 7.69
N ILE A 18 1.91 3.26 6.59
CA ILE A 18 1.87 3.92 5.27
C ILE A 18 0.41 4.12 4.81
N GLY A 19 -0.46 3.12 5.04
CA GLY A 19 -1.86 3.22 4.63
C GLY A 19 -2.60 4.36 5.33
N LEU A 20 -2.45 4.48 6.64
CA LEU A 20 -3.06 5.56 7.43
C LEU A 20 -2.51 6.93 7.03
N ALA A 21 -1.18 7.07 6.93
CA ALA A 21 -0.56 8.30 6.49
C ALA A 21 -1.00 8.71 5.08
N SER A 22 -1.18 7.72 4.17
CA SER A 22 -1.69 7.98 2.82
C SER A 22 -3.15 8.45 2.84
N ALA A 23 -3.99 7.86 3.68
CA ALA A 23 -5.37 8.32 3.85
C ALA A 23 -5.43 9.75 4.39
N GLU A 24 -4.56 10.11 5.35
CA GLU A 24 -4.44 11.49 5.89
C GLU A 24 -4.03 12.48 4.80
N GLU A 25 -3.00 12.18 4.01
CA GLU A 25 -2.53 13.06 2.94
C GLU A 25 -3.57 13.19 1.81
N LEU A 26 -4.23 12.10 1.41
CA LEU A 26 -5.32 12.15 0.42
C LEU A 26 -6.47 13.05 0.89
N ILE A 27 -6.87 12.96 2.16
CA ILE A 27 -7.91 13.82 2.77
C ILE A 27 -7.44 15.28 2.82
N ARG A 28 -6.19 15.52 3.19
CA ARG A 28 -5.60 16.89 3.21
C ARG A 28 -5.65 17.53 1.82
N GLU A 29 -5.47 16.73 0.77
CA GLU A 29 -5.60 17.16 -0.62
C GLU A 29 -7.06 17.22 -1.12
N GLY A 30 -8.04 16.99 -0.25
CA GLY A 30 -9.46 17.20 -0.52
C GLY A 30 -10.23 15.97 -0.98
N ALA A 31 -9.62 14.78 -0.97
CA ALA A 31 -10.31 13.54 -1.30
C ALA A 31 -11.28 13.08 -0.20
N PHE A 32 -12.28 12.31 -0.60
CA PHE A 32 -13.05 11.43 0.28
C PHE A 32 -12.40 10.04 0.26
N VAL A 33 -12.17 9.43 1.43
CA VAL A 33 -11.36 8.22 1.51
C VAL A 33 -12.10 7.07 2.19
N TYR A 34 -12.14 5.92 1.53
CA TYR A 34 -12.46 4.65 2.16
C TYR A 34 -11.18 4.00 2.66
N ILE A 35 -11.17 3.53 3.91
CA ILE A 35 -10.08 2.74 4.46
C ILE A 35 -10.54 1.34 4.82
N THR A 36 -9.67 0.35 4.64
CA THR A 36 -9.95 -1.01 5.11
C THR A 36 -8.90 -1.52 6.08
N GLY A 37 -9.28 -2.45 6.94
CA GLY A 37 -8.40 -3.11 7.90
C GLY A 37 -9.09 -4.29 8.55
N ARG A 38 -8.31 -5.22 9.10
CA ARG A 38 -8.82 -6.45 9.72
C ARG A 38 -9.34 -6.25 11.14
N LYS A 39 -8.64 -5.42 11.90
CA LYS A 39 -8.93 -5.17 13.32
C LYS A 39 -9.86 -3.98 13.46
N LYS A 40 -11.10 -4.27 13.84
CA LYS A 40 -12.17 -3.25 13.91
C LYS A 40 -11.81 -2.08 14.80
N ALA A 41 -11.29 -2.32 16.01
CA ALA A 41 -10.96 -1.26 16.94
C ALA A 41 -9.90 -0.29 16.41
N GLU A 42 -8.82 -0.81 15.79
CA GLU A 42 -7.77 0.00 15.17
C GLU A 42 -8.31 0.78 13.95
N LEU A 43 -9.20 0.15 13.18
CA LEU A 43 -9.81 0.75 12.01
C LEU A 43 -10.78 1.88 12.40
N ASP A 44 -11.59 1.69 13.43
CA ASP A 44 -12.51 2.71 13.93
C ASP A 44 -11.74 3.90 14.54
N ALA A 45 -10.68 3.65 15.29
CA ALA A 45 -9.81 4.69 15.81
C ALA A 45 -9.16 5.52 14.68
N ALA A 46 -8.70 4.85 13.60
CA ALA A 46 -8.18 5.51 12.43
C ALA A 46 -9.23 6.38 11.73
N ALA A 47 -10.45 5.85 11.53
CA ALA A 47 -11.54 6.61 10.91
C ALA A 47 -11.94 7.85 11.73
N ASN A 48 -12.03 7.71 13.05
CA ASN A 48 -12.30 8.83 13.95
C ASN A 48 -11.24 9.93 13.87
N ARG A 49 -9.96 9.53 13.78
CA ARG A 49 -8.85 10.46 13.61
C ARG A 49 -8.91 11.19 12.26
N LEU A 50 -9.29 10.47 11.19
CA LEU A 50 -9.38 11.00 9.83
C LEU A 50 -10.62 11.89 9.60
N GLY A 51 -11.65 11.78 10.45
CA GLY A 51 -12.82 12.65 10.44
C GLY A 51 -13.84 12.34 9.35
N GLU A 52 -14.71 13.32 9.06
CA GLU A 52 -15.93 13.14 8.25
C GLU A 52 -15.69 12.75 6.77
N ARG A 53 -14.48 12.94 6.26
CA ARG A 53 -14.12 12.55 4.90
C ARG A 53 -13.59 11.12 4.80
N CYS A 54 -13.74 10.34 5.86
CA CYS A 54 -13.30 8.95 5.94
C CYS A 54 -14.46 8.01 6.27
N VAL A 55 -14.51 6.89 5.55
CA VAL A 55 -15.38 5.74 5.89
C VAL A 55 -14.51 4.50 6.06
N SER A 56 -14.70 3.81 7.18
CA SER A 56 -14.03 2.55 7.48
C SER A 56 -14.85 1.35 7.04
N ILE A 57 -14.20 0.34 6.47
CA ILE A 57 -14.82 -0.93 6.08
C ILE A 57 -13.96 -2.07 6.62
N GLN A 58 -14.44 -2.82 7.61
CA GLN A 58 -13.70 -3.97 8.11
C GLN A 58 -13.61 -5.04 7.01
N ALA A 59 -12.38 -5.39 6.62
CA ALA A 59 -12.13 -6.39 5.59
C ALA A 59 -10.72 -6.99 5.71
N ASP A 60 -10.63 -8.28 5.41
CA ASP A 60 -9.40 -9.00 5.14
C ASP A 60 -9.31 -9.27 3.64
N ILE A 61 -8.40 -8.61 2.93
CA ILE A 61 -8.27 -8.74 1.47
C ILE A 61 -7.81 -10.14 1.02
N SER A 62 -7.36 -11.01 1.91
CA SER A 62 -7.11 -12.43 1.59
C SER A 62 -8.41 -13.21 1.36
N LYS A 63 -9.56 -12.65 1.77
CA LYS A 63 -10.90 -13.24 1.69
C LYS A 63 -11.72 -12.55 0.61
N LYS A 64 -12.19 -13.31 -0.37
CA LYS A 64 -12.94 -12.77 -1.50
C LYS A 64 -14.25 -12.10 -1.08
N GLU A 65 -14.93 -12.68 -0.09
CA GLU A 65 -16.19 -12.18 0.45
C GLU A 65 -16.03 -10.80 1.08
N ASP A 66 -14.89 -10.56 1.72
CA ASP A 66 -14.57 -9.26 2.31
C ASP A 66 -14.28 -8.22 1.23
N ILE A 67 -13.60 -8.61 0.15
CA ILE A 67 -13.39 -7.73 -1.01
C ILE A 67 -14.74 -7.37 -1.65
N ASP A 68 -15.64 -8.33 -1.83
CA ASP A 68 -16.98 -8.08 -2.39
C ASP A 68 -17.78 -7.10 -1.50
N ARG A 69 -17.65 -7.21 -0.16
CA ARG A 69 -18.27 -6.31 0.80
C ARG A 69 -17.74 -4.87 0.69
N ILE A 70 -16.43 -4.68 0.42
CA ILE A 70 -15.85 -3.35 0.19
C ILE A 70 -16.57 -2.66 -0.97
N TYR A 71 -16.65 -3.30 -2.12
CA TYR A 71 -17.21 -2.67 -3.32
C TYR A 71 -18.74 -2.55 -3.26
N LYS A 72 -19.44 -3.47 -2.60
CA LYS A 72 -20.85 -3.33 -2.28
C LYS A 72 -21.14 -2.08 -1.44
N LYS A 73 -20.30 -1.79 -0.46
CA LYS A 73 -20.45 -0.56 0.36
C LYS A 73 -20.21 0.69 -0.48
N ILE A 74 -19.13 0.76 -1.27
CA ILE A 74 -18.80 1.90 -2.11
C ILE A 74 -19.93 2.18 -3.14
N ALA A 75 -20.42 1.14 -3.80
CA ALA A 75 -21.55 1.24 -4.72
C ALA A 75 -22.84 1.69 -4.03
N GLY A 76 -23.11 1.14 -2.83
CA GLY A 76 -24.28 1.53 -2.02
C GLY A 76 -24.27 3.00 -1.58
N ASP A 77 -23.09 3.61 -1.47
CA ASP A 77 -22.94 5.04 -1.19
C ASP A 77 -23.06 5.91 -2.45
N GLY A 78 -23.33 5.31 -3.62
CA GLY A 78 -23.44 6.02 -4.90
C GLY A 78 -22.13 6.65 -5.36
N LYS A 79 -20.96 6.11 -4.93
CA LYS A 79 -19.65 6.65 -5.25
C LYS A 79 -18.91 5.77 -6.27
N ALA A 80 -18.11 6.43 -7.10
CA ALA A 80 -17.11 5.78 -7.93
C ALA A 80 -15.71 6.23 -7.51
N LEU A 81 -14.71 5.38 -7.71
CA LEU A 81 -13.35 5.61 -7.29
C LEU A 81 -12.52 6.33 -8.35
N ASP A 82 -11.74 7.29 -7.92
CA ASP A 82 -10.70 7.95 -8.73
C ASP A 82 -9.30 7.42 -8.39
N VAL A 83 -9.12 6.90 -7.17
CA VAL A 83 -7.84 6.40 -6.68
C VAL A 83 -8.05 5.07 -5.95
N LEU A 84 -7.23 4.08 -6.29
CA LEU A 84 -7.09 2.85 -5.52
C LEU A 84 -5.64 2.71 -5.06
N PHE A 85 -5.41 2.80 -3.76
CA PHE A 85 -4.12 2.45 -3.16
C PHE A 85 -4.20 1.05 -2.55
N ALA A 86 -3.73 0.04 -3.30
CA ALA A 86 -3.64 -1.34 -2.87
C ALA A 86 -2.39 -1.50 -1.98
N ASN A 87 -2.54 -1.17 -0.70
CA ASN A 87 -1.44 -1.09 0.26
C ASN A 87 -1.40 -2.27 1.24
N ALA A 88 -2.54 -2.88 1.57
CA ALA A 88 -2.58 -3.97 2.54
C ALA A 88 -1.61 -5.09 2.16
N GLY A 89 -0.74 -5.45 3.09
CA GLY A 89 0.28 -6.46 2.90
C GLY A 89 1.21 -6.55 4.09
N GLY A 90 2.11 -7.50 4.03
CA GLY A 90 3.13 -7.74 5.04
C GLY A 90 3.84 -9.06 4.75
N GLY A 91 4.85 -9.34 5.53
CA GLY A 91 5.62 -10.59 5.45
C GLY A 91 6.32 -10.85 6.76
N SER A 92 6.86 -12.04 6.90
CA SER A 92 7.66 -12.47 8.03
C SER A 92 9.03 -12.92 7.56
N PHE A 93 10.01 -12.83 8.45
CA PHE A 93 11.35 -13.35 8.19
C PHE A 93 11.38 -14.86 8.39
N ALA A 94 11.95 -15.58 7.42
CA ALA A 94 12.32 -16.98 7.55
C ALA A 94 13.51 -17.29 6.64
N PRO A 95 14.61 -17.85 7.18
CA PRO A 95 15.71 -18.33 6.36
C PRO A 95 15.25 -19.40 5.36
N LEU A 96 15.90 -19.45 4.19
CA LEU A 96 15.67 -20.54 3.24
C LEU A 96 15.97 -21.88 3.94
N GLY A 97 15.02 -22.80 3.88
CA GLY A 97 15.07 -24.09 4.59
C GLY A 97 14.20 -24.16 5.87
N SER A 98 13.70 -22.99 6.37
CA SER A 98 12.74 -22.96 7.48
C SER A 98 11.40 -22.28 7.12
N ILE A 99 11.19 -22.01 5.83
CA ILE A 99 9.92 -21.48 5.32
C ILE A 99 8.87 -22.57 5.40
N THR A 100 7.72 -22.29 6.03
CA THR A 100 6.58 -23.20 6.05
C THR A 100 5.58 -22.88 4.94
N GLU A 101 4.75 -23.87 4.58
CA GLU A 101 3.67 -23.70 3.59
C GLU A 101 2.67 -22.65 4.05
N GLU A 102 2.31 -22.63 5.34
CA GLU A 102 1.39 -21.65 5.92
C GLU A 102 1.93 -20.23 5.82
N GLN A 103 3.24 -20.04 6.02
CA GLN A 103 3.89 -18.74 5.88
C GLN A 103 3.87 -18.27 4.43
N TYR A 104 4.15 -19.18 3.49
CA TYR A 104 4.06 -18.92 2.05
C TYR A 104 2.65 -18.53 1.67
N ASP A 105 1.66 -19.36 2.01
CA ASP A 105 0.26 -19.17 1.65
C ASP A 105 -0.29 -17.86 2.24
N ALA A 106 -0.06 -17.58 3.50
CA ALA A 106 -0.51 -16.33 4.14
C ALA A 106 0.07 -15.09 3.46
N THR A 107 1.37 -15.15 3.09
CA THR A 107 2.04 -14.03 2.41
C THR A 107 1.47 -13.81 1.01
N PHE A 108 1.33 -14.87 0.21
CA PHE A 108 0.80 -14.78 -1.15
C PHE A 108 -0.71 -14.49 -1.16
N ALA A 109 -1.47 -15.07 -0.23
CA ALA A 109 -2.91 -14.79 -0.10
C ALA A 109 -3.19 -13.30 0.09
N THR A 110 -2.41 -12.62 0.92
CA THR A 110 -2.61 -11.19 1.17
C THR A 110 -1.97 -10.33 0.08
N ASN A 111 -0.66 -10.49 -0.18
CA ASN A 111 0.08 -9.55 -1.03
C ASN A 111 -0.19 -9.74 -2.53
N VAL A 112 -0.44 -10.96 -2.99
CA VAL A 112 -0.60 -11.27 -4.43
C VAL A 112 -2.07 -11.48 -4.76
N LYS A 113 -2.68 -12.54 -4.23
CA LYS A 113 -4.08 -12.89 -4.50
C LYS A 113 -5.03 -11.77 -4.06
N GLY A 114 -4.86 -11.26 -2.84
CA GLY A 114 -5.68 -10.19 -2.28
C GLY A 114 -5.59 -8.90 -3.09
N THR A 115 -4.37 -8.50 -3.50
CA THR A 115 -4.17 -7.34 -4.36
C THR A 115 -4.80 -7.54 -5.74
N LEU A 116 -4.60 -8.71 -6.38
CA LEU A 116 -5.21 -9.02 -7.67
C LEU A 116 -6.73 -8.85 -7.62
N PHE A 117 -7.40 -9.51 -6.68
CA PHE A 117 -8.86 -9.46 -6.61
C PHE A 117 -9.39 -8.10 -6.12
N THR A 118 -8.63 -7.38 -5.28
CA THR A 118 -8.96 -6.00 -4.93
C THR A 118 -8.99 -5.12 -6.19
N VAL A 119 -7.97 -5.19 -7.04
CA VAL A 119 -7.93 -4.43 -8.29
C VAL A 119 -9.00 -4.91 -9.27
N GLN A 120 -9.11 -6.22 -9.52
CA GLN A 120 -10.09 -6.76 -10.46
C GLN A 120 -11.54 -6.37 -10.10
N LYS A 121 -11.90 -6.46 -8.82
CA LYS A 121 -13.24 -6.10 -8.34
C LYS A 121 -13.49 -4.59 -8.32
N SER A 122 -12.42 -3.77 -8.31
CA SER A 122 -12.57 -2.31 -8.41
C SER A 122 -13.00 -1.84 -9.80
N LEU A 123 -12.73 -2.60 -10.85
CA LEU A 123 -12.88 -2.14 -12.24
C LEU A 123 -14.27 -1.57 -12.58
N PRO A 124 -15.41 -2.18 -12.15
CA PRO A 124 -16.74 -1.59 -12.38
C PRO A 124 -17.00 -0.32 -11.58
N HIS A 125 -16.17 -0.05 -10.55
CA HIS A 125 -16.34 1.06 -9.61
C HIS A 125 -15.32 2.18 -9.83
N LEU A 126 -14.36 2.01 -10.73
CA LEU A 126 -13.37 3.02 -11.09
C LEU A 126 -13.91 3.95 -12.19
N ASN A 127 -13.66 5.24 -12.04
CA ASN A 127 -13.84 6.21 -13.11
C ASN A 127 -12.75 6.03 -14.19
N ASP A 128 -13.08 6.41 -15.42
CA ASP A 128 -12.06 6.51 -16.47
C ASP A 128 -11.04 7.59 -16.11
N GLY A 129 -9.76 7.34 -16.40
CA GLY A 129 -8.66 8.21 -16.01
C GLY A 129 -8.26 8.11 -14.54
N SER A 130 -8.77 7.15 -13.77
CA SER A 130 -8.38 6.90 -12.38
C SER A 130 -6.94 6.41 -12.24
N SER A 131 -6.44 6.37 -11.01
CA SER A 131 -5.08 5.93 -10.67
C SER A 131 -5.13 4.73 -9.73
N ILE A 132 -4.49 3.64 -10.13
CA ILE A 132 -4.21 2.47 -9.28
C ILE A 132 -2.75 2.53 -8.85
N ILE A 133 -2.50 2.43 -7.56
CA ILE A 133 -1.16 2.46 -6.97
C ILE A 133 -1.00 1.18 -6.16
N LEU A 134 0.05 0.41 -6.47
CA LEU A 134 0.37 -0.84 -5.79
C LEU A 134 1.54 -0.61 -4.82
N ASN A 135 1.39 -1.02 -3.56
CA ASN A 135 2.45 -0.90 -2.57
C ASN A 135 3.37 -2.13 -2.60
N ALA A 136 4.49 -2.02 -3.31
CA ALA A 136 5.54 -3.05 -3.32
C ALA A 136 6.54 -2.84 -2.15
N SER A 137 7.82 -2.91 -2.41
CA SER A 137 8.93 -2.73 -1.47
C SER A 137 10.26 -2.73 -2.24
N ILE A 138 11.31 -2.14 -1.69
CA ILE A 138 12.69 -2.34 -2.18
C ILE A 138 13.06 -3.82 -2.25
N ALA A 139 12.45 -4.68 -1.42
CA ALA A 139 12.63 -6.13 -1.46
C ALA A 139 12.18 -6.76 -2.80
N SER A 140 11.41 -6.04 -3.64
CA SER A 140 11.04 -6.48 -4.99
C SER A 140 12.23 -6.55 -5.96
N VAL A 141 13.33 -5.85 -5.66
CA VAL A 141 14.56 -5.75 -6.49
C VAL A 141 15.83 -6.05 -5.73
N LYS A 142 15.85 -5.84 -4.40
CA LYS A 142 17.04 -6.02 -3.55
C LYS A 142 16.93 -7.34 -2.80
N GLY A 143 17.98 -8.15 -2.85
CA GLY A 143 18.07 -9.38 -2.05
C GLY A 143 18.22 -9.02 -0.56
N ILE A 144 17.26 -9.45 0.25
CA ILE A 144 17.30 -9.27 1.71
C ILE A 144 17.21 -10.66 2.33
N PRO A 145 18.24 -11.10 3.09
CA PRO A 145 18.23 -12.40 3.73
C PRO A 145 16.96 -12.64 4.55
N GLY A 146 16.40 -13.83 4.46
CA GLY A 146 15.18 -14.21 5.19
C GLY A 146 13.86 -13.66 4.65
N LEU A 147 13.85 -12.90 3.54
CA LEU A 147 12.63 -12.32 2.96
C LEU A 147 12.23 -12.93 1.60
N SER A 148 12.69 -14.13 1.23
CA SER A 148 12.46 -14.67 -0.12
C SER A 148 10.99 -14.71 -0.53
N VAL A 149 10.07 -15.17 0.32
CA VAL A 149 8.63 -15.25 0.03
C VAL A 149 8.01 -13.85 -0.11
N TYR A 150 8.34 -12.95 0.81
CA TYR A 150 7.87 -11.57 0.75
C TYR A 150 8.40 -10.84 -0.49
N SER A 151 9.68 -10.97 -0.79
CA SER A 151 10.32 -10.37 -1.96
C SER A 151 9.67 -10.84 -3.26
N ALA A 152 9.43 -12.15 -3.40
CA ALA A 152 8.73 -12.72 -4.56
C ALA A 152 7.30 -12.17 -4.69
N ALA A 153 6.57 -12.08 -3.57
CA ALA A 153 5.22 -11.51 -3.56
C ALA A 153 5.22 -10.01 -3.97
N LYS A 154 6.21 -9.23 -3.52
CA LYS A 154 6.33 -7.81 -3.89
C LYS A 154 6.82 -7.62 -5.34
N ALA A 155 7.66 -8.51 -5.85
CA ALA A 155 8.04 -8.53 -7.26
C ALA A 155 6.86 -8.83 -8.19
N ALA A 156 5.91 -9.67 -7.78
CA ALA A 156 4.68 -9.93 -8.54
C ALA A 156 3.86 -8.65 -8.78
N LEU A 157 3.80 -7.72 -7.83
CA LEU A 157 3.06 -6.45 -7.98
C LEU A 157 3.66 -5.57 -9.09
N ARG A 158 4.98 -5.59 -9.24
CA ARG A 158 5.68 -4.87 -10.32
C ARG A 158 5.28 -5.43 -11.69
N SER A 159 5.15 -6.76 -11.78
CA SER A 159 4.69 -7.41 -13.01
C SER A 159 3.24 -7.06 -13.30
N PHE A 160 2.36 -7.10 -12.31
CA PHE A 160 0.96 -6.70 -12.46
C PHE A 160 0.82 -5.29 -13.00
N ALA A 161 1.54 -4.32 -12.47
CA ALA A 161 1.43 -2.94 -12.93
C ALA A 161 1.71 -2.79 -14.42
N ARG A 162 2.76 -3.47 -14.93
CA ARG A 162 3.14 -3.40 -16.36
C ARG A 162 2.10 -4.03 -17.27
N VAL A 163 1.45 -5.11 -16.83
CA VAL A 163 0.40 -5.77 -17.62
C VAL A 163 -0.89 -4.97 -17.53
N TRP A 164 -1.32 -4.61 -16.32
CA TRP A 164 -2.61 -3.94 -16.13
C TRP A 164 -2.68 -2.53 -16.74
N MET A 165 -1.55 -1.80 -16.82
CA MET A 165 -1.55 -0.52 -17.54
C MET A 165 -1.91 -0.69 -19.03
N MET A 166 -1.56 -1.83 -19.63
CA MET A 166 -1.92 -2.15 -21.01
C MET A 166 -3.37 -2.60 -21.14
N ASP A 167 -3.83 -3.45 -20.20
CA ASP A 167 -5.21 -3.94 -20.16
C ASP A 167 -6.24 -2.80 -19.98
N LEU A 168 -5.84 -1.75 -19.23
CA LEU A 168 -6.70 -0.64 -18.84
C LEU A 168 -6.52 0.64 -19.69
N ARG A 169 -5.74 0.56 -20.78
CA ARG A 169 -5.38 1.72 -21.63
C ARG A 169 -6.60 2.43 -22.23
N GLU A 170 -7.62 1.68 -22.66
CA GLU A 170 -8.84 2.25 -23.28
C GLU A 170 -9.61 3.12 -22.28
N ARG A 171 -9.59 2.76 -21.02
CA ARG A 171 -10.15 3.54 -19.91
C ARG A 171 -9.22 4.62 -19.38
N ARG A 172 -8.02 4.74 -19.92
CA ARG A 172 -6.98 5.70 -19.49
C ARG A 172 -6.67 5.60 -17.99
N ILE A 173 -6.85 4.42 -17.40
CA ILE A 173 -6.52 4.14 -15.99
C ILE A 173 -5.02 3.90 -15.91
N ARG A 174 -4.34 4.65 -15.04
CA ARG A 174 -2.91 4.50 -14.79
C ARG A 174 -2.68 3.47 -13.68
N VAL A 175 -1.65 2.63 -13.85
CA VAL A 175 -1.25 1.66 -12.85
C VAL A 175 0.24 1.83 -12.57
N ASN A 176 0.59 2.22 -11.35
CA ASN A 176 1.96 2.44 -10.92
C ASN A 176 2.27 1.68 -9.63
N VAL A 177 3.53 1.50 -9.35
CA VAL A 177 4.04 0.87 -8.13
C VAL A 177 4.79 1.90 -7.31
N ILE A 178 4.61 1.85 -5.99
CA ILE A 178 5.47 2.52 -5.03
C ILE A 178 6.26 1.46 -4.26
N SER A 179 7.56 1.66 -4.10
CA SER A 179 8.46 0.73 -3.41
C SER A 179 9.18 1.45 -2.27
N PRO A 180 8.61 1.40 -1.05
CA PRO A 180 9.23 1.99 0.12
C PRO A 180 10.53 1.30 0.50
N GLY A 181 11.48 2.09 1.01
CA GLY A 181 12.62 1.63 1.81
C GLY A 181 12.24 1.38 3.26
N PRO A 182 13.24 1.26 4.15
CA PRO A 182 13.02 1.18 5.58
C PRO A 182 12.21 2.41 6.04
N THR A 183 11.00 2.17 6.55
CA THR A 183 10.05 3.24 6.90
C THR A 183 9.49 2.99 8.28
N ASP A 184 9.51 4.02 9.14
CA ASP A 184 8.97 3.93 10.50
C ASP A 184 7.46 3.72 10.49
N THR A 185 7.08 2.52 10.83
CA THR A 185 5.68 2.06 10.90
C THR A 185 5.52 1.06 12.05
N PRO A 186 4.29 0.84 12.53
CA PRO A 186 4.06 -0.21 13.53
C PRO A 186 4.56 -1.59 13.09
N GLY A 187 4.43 -1.94 11.80
CA GLY A 187 4.94 -3.20 11.25
C GLY A 187 6.46 -3.27 11.24
N PHE A 188 7.15 -2.18 10.94
CA PHE A 188 8.61 -2.07 11.00
C PHE A 188 9.11 -2.20 12.44
N ARG A 189 8.49 -1.48 13.38
CA ARG A 189 8.83 -1.55 14.80
C ARG A 189 8.61 -2.95 15.39
N ALA A 190 7.56 -3.64 14.98
CA ALA A 190 7.28 -5.01 15.42
C ALA A 190 8.35 -6.03 14.97
N ALA A 191 9.10 -5.74 13.93
CA ALA A 191 10.23 -6.59 13.48
C ALA A 191 11.51 -6.37 14.28
N ALA A 192 11.60 -5.31 15.08
CA ALA A 192 12.80 -4.92 15.81
C ALA A 192 13.06 -5.73 17.11
N GLY A 193 12.03 -6.38 17.65
CA GLY A 193 12.06 -7.01 18.96
C GLY A 193 11.13 -6.35 19.96
N SER A 194 11.26 -6.69 21.24
CA SER A 194 10.31 -6.28 22.28
C SER A 194 10.80 -5.15 23.21
N THR A 195 12.07 -4.77 23.12
CA THR A 195 12.65 -3.72 23.99
C THR A 195 12.93 -2.43 23.23
N LEU A 196 13.02 -1.31 23.94
CA LEU A 196 13.42 -0.03 23.35
C LEU A 196 14.84 -0.09 22.79
N GLU A 197 15.73 -0.81 23.44
CA GLU A 197 17.12 -1.00 23.00
C GLU A 197 17.19 -1.80 21.69
N ASP A 198 16.38 -2.87 21.57
CA ASP A 198 16.27 -3.62 20.31
C ASP A 198 15.77 -2.73 19.18
N LEU A 199 14.76 -1.91 19.45
CA LEU A 199 14.21 -0.97 18.46
C LEU A 199 15.27 0.06 18.02
N GLN A 200 15.99 0.66 18.95
CA GLN A 200 17.05 1.63 18.63
C GLN A 200 18.15 1.00 17.77
N ARG A 201 18.65 -0.16 18.18
CA ARG A 201 19.68 -0.91 17.45
C ARG A 201 19.20 -1.29 16.04
N PHE A 202 17.94 -1.72 15.93
CA PHE A 202 17.35 -2.06 14.63
C PHE A 202 17.24 -0.84 13.72
N VAL A 203 16.73 0.28 14.23
CA VAL A 203 16.64 1.55 13.49
C VAL A 203 18.01 2.02 13.02
N GLU A 204 19.02 2.03 13.89
CA GLU A 204 20.40 2.40 13.55
C GLU A 204 20.98 1.50 12.46
N THR A 205 20.79 0.18 12.60
CA THR A 205 21.24 -0.81 11.62
C THR A 205 20.58 -0.58 10.26
N GLN A 206 19.28 -0.33 10.24
CA GLN A 206 18.57 -0.04 8.98
C GLN A 206 19.00 1.30 8.39
N ALA A 207 19.13 2.34 9.21
CA ALA A 207 19.54 3.68 8.79
C ALA A 207 20.95 3.73 8.19
N SER A 208 21.89 2.93 8.73
CA SER A 208 23.27 2.87 8.24
C SER A 208 23.38 2.39 6.78
N GLY A 209 22.39 1.64 6.30
CA GLY A 209 22.29 1.18 4.89
C GLY A 209 21.54 2.14 3.97
N VAL A 210 21.05 3.27 4.49
CA VAL A 210 20.29 4.27 3.71
C VAL A 210 21.17 5.46 3.38
N PRO A 211 21.43 5.80 2.10
CA PRO A 211 22.23 6.97 1.73
C PRO A 211 21.74 8.30 2.33
N ALA A 212 20.43 8.44 2.55
CA ALA A 212 19.86 9.61 3.24
C ALA A 212 20.18 9.68 4.74
N GLY A 213 20.91 8.70 5.33
CA GLY A 213 21.36 8.68 6.71
C GLY A 213 20.28 8.41 7.76
N ARG A 214 19.06 8.04 7.34
CA ARG A 214 17.94 7.74 8.24
C ARG A 214 16.93 6.81 7.60
N ILE A 215 16.07 6.19 8.38
CA ILE A 215 14.85 5.56 7.87
C ILE A 215 13.84 6.64 7.46
N GLY A 216 12.93 6.29 6.56
CA GLY A 216 11.84 7.18 6.11
C GLY A 216 10.70 7.23 7.10
N GLU A 217 9.89 8.28 6.98
CA GLU A 217 8.64 8.46 7.70
C GLU A 217 7.45 8.05 6.82
N ALA A 218 6.37 7.53 7.41
CA ALA A 218 5.20 7.07 6.65
C ALA A 218 4.57 8.17 5.78
N TRP A 219 4.61 9.44 6.23
CA TRP A 219 4.09 10.58 5.46
C TRP A 219 4.92 10.88 4.21
N GLU A 220 6.21 10.55 4.18
CA GLU A 220 7.05 10.75 2.99
C GLU A 220 6.62 9.81 1.86
N ILE A 221 6.25 8.56 2.22
CA ILE A 221 5.66 7.61 1.27
C ILE A 221 4.27 8.10 0.82
N ALA A 222 3.47 8.60 1.76
CA ALA A 222 2.12 9.11 1.49
C ALA A 222 2.12 10.27 0.48
N ARG A 223 3.12 11.18 0.54
CA ARG A 223 3.30 12.25 -0.43
C ARG A 223 3.53 11.72 -1.84
N ALA A 224 4.30 10.66 -2.00
CA ALA A 224 4.49 10.01 -3.30
C ALA A 224 3.20 9.33 -3.79
N VAL A 225 2.40 8.75 -2.88
CA VAL A 225 1.07 8.22 -3.22
C VAL A 225 0.15 9.34 -3.73
N VAL A 226 0.10 10.48 -3.06
CA VAL A 226 -0.68 11.67 -3.51
C VAL A 226 -0.21 12.14 -4.88
N PHE A 227 1.10 12.22 -5.12
CA PHE A 227 1.66 12.59 -6.43
C PHE A 227 1.18 11.63 -7.52
N LEU A 228 1.29 10.31 -7.30
CA LEU A 228 0.83 9.30 -8.26
C LEU A 228 -0.70 9.29 -8.45
N ALA A 229 -1.46 9.69 -7.44
CA ALA A 229 -2.92 9.83 -7.52
C ALA A 229 -3.35 11.06 -8.35
N GLY A 230 -2.56 12.12 -8.33
CA GLY A 230 -2.90 13.43 -8.86
C GLY A 230 -2.59 13.63 -10.34
N LYS A 231 -2.97 14.82 -10.85
CA LYS A 231 -2.71 15.23 -12.24
C LYS A 231 -1.24 15.46 -12.54
N GLY A 232 -0.39 15.72 -11.53
CA GLY A 232 1.06 15.90 -11.70
C GLY A 232 1.77 14.68 -12.27
N SER A 233 1.16 13.50 -12.15
CA SER A 233 1.65 12.23 -12.69
C SER A 233 0.86 11.71 -13.90
N ALA A 234 0.12 12.58 -14.60
CA ALA A 234 -0.80 12.18 -15.68
C ALA A 234 -0.11 11.43 -16.85
N PHE A 235 1.18 11.67 -17.06
CA PHE A 235 1.97 10.97 -18.09
C PHE A 235 2.91 9.90 -17.51
N ILE A 236 2.66 9.47 -16.26
CA ILE A 236 3.42 8.42 -15.57
C ILE A 236 2.54 7.18 -15.47
N ASN A 237 2.95 6.08 -16.12
CA ASN A 237 2.21 4.83 -16.14
C ASN A 237 3.16 3.64 -16.21
N GLY A 238 2.92 2.60 -15.42
CA GLY A 238 3.70 1.36 -15.38
C GLY A 238 5.05 1.45 -14.66
N ILE A 239 5.35 2.57 -13.99
CA ILE A 239 6.63 2.73 -13.27
C ILE A 239 6.62 2.03 -11.91
N GLU A 240 7.82 1.80 -11.41
CA GLU A 240 8.08 1.56 -9.99
C GLU A 240 8.83 2.78 -9.43
N LEU A 241 8.18 3.49 -8.52
CA LEU A 241 8.75 4.64 -7.85
C LEU A 241 9.34 4.21 -6.51
N PHE A 242 10.66 4.23 -6.40
CA PHE A 242 11.35 3.99 -5.13
C PHE A 242 11.28 5.23 -4.24
N VAL A 243 10.83 5.05 -3.00
CA VAL A 243 10.83 6.06 -1.95
C VAL A 243 11.59 5.47 -0.77
N ASP A 244 12.91 5.47 -0.88
CA ASP A 244 13.79 4.60 -0.11
C ASP A 244 15.08 5.28 0.40
N GLY A 245 15.18 6.59 0.25
CA GLY A 245 16.38 7.34 0.64
C GLY A 245 17.64 6.95 -0.14
N GLY A 246 17.51 6.32 -1.31
CA GLY A 246 18.61 5.92 -2.19
C GLY A 246 19.08 4.48 -2.02
N VAL A 247 18.43 3.66 -1.19
CA VAL A 247 18.85 2.27 -0.89
C VAL A 247 18.99 1.39 -2.12
N THR A 248 18.17 1.61 -3.15
CA THR A 248 18.19 0.79 -4.38
C THR A 248 19.03 1.38 -5.50
N GLN A 249 19.67 2.52 -5.29
CA GLN A 249 20.43 3.24 -6.31
C GLN A 249 21.95 3.11 -6.14
N ASN A 250 22.43 2.33 -5.17
CA ASN A 250 23.85 2.08 -4.88
C ASN A 250 24.20 0.58 -4.97
#